data_b13a267e94debc07bce1070dd60e79a9
#
_entry.id   b13a267e94debc07bce1070dd60e79a9
#
_cell.length_a   1.000
_cell.length_b   1.000
_cell.length_c   1.000
_cell.angle_alpha   90.00
_cell.angle_beta   90.00
_cell.angle_gamma   90.00
#
_symmetry.space_group_name_H-M   'P 1'
#
loop_
_entity.id
_entity.type
_entity.pdbx_description
1 polymer ?
#
loop_
_entity_poly.entity_id
_entity_poly.type
_entity_poly.pdbx_seq_one_letter_code
_entity_poly.pdbx_strand_id
1 'polypeptide(L)'
;MEFWDIYDENKQLTGRKMKRNDWCLKEGEYHLTVLGVIARPDGTFLITKRVMTKAWAPGWWEVSGGGVQAGESSEEAVRREVKEETGLDVRNAEGGLSLIHI
;
A
#
# COMPACT_ATOMS: atom_id res chain seq x y z
N MET A 1 -15.18 -7.27 3.39
CA MET A 1 -14.32 -7.95 2.41
C MET A 1 -13.63 -6.89 1.57
N GLU A 2 -12.32 -7.00 1.41
CA GLU A 2 -11.54 -5.99 0.73
C GLU A 2 -11.46 -6.28 -0.77
N PHE A 3 -11.75 -5.25 -1.59
CA PHE A 3 -11.63 -5.31 -3.04
C PHE A 3 -10.55 -4.34 -3.48
N TRP A 4 -9.86 -4.69 -4.56
CA TRP A 4 -8.85 -3.87 -5.19
C TRP A 4 -9.29 -3.53 -6.62
N ASP A 5 -9.04 -2.28 -7.03
CA ASP A 5 -9.20 -1.90 -8.43
C ASP A 5 -8.03 -2.47 -9.22
N ILE A 6 -8.32 -2.86 -10.45
CA ILE A 6 -7.31 -3.34 -11.39
C ILE A 6 -6.93 -2.19 -12.33
N TYR A 7 -5.63 -1.96 -12.45
CA TYR A 7 -5.05 -0.89 -13.25
C TYR A 7 -4.33 -1.48 -14.47
N ASP A 8 -4.22 -0.67 -15.52
CA ASP A 8 -3.41 -1.02 -16.69
C ASP A 8 -1.94 -0.58 -16.50
N GLU A 9 -1.14 -0.80 -17.53
CA GLU A 9 0.29 -0.45 -17.50
C GLU A 9 0.56 1.05 -17.40
N ASN A 10 -0.44 1.89 -17.67
CA ASN A 10 -0.36 3.34 -17.57
C ASN A 10 -0.98 3.87 -16.26
N LYS A 11 -1.24 3.00 -15.29
CA LYS A 11 -1.89 3.32 -14.02
C LYS A 11 -3.31 3.88 -14.19
N GLN A 12 -4.00 3.50 -15.25
CA GLN A 12 -5.39 3.86 -15.46
C GLN A 12 -6.30 2.74 -15.00
N LEU A 13 -7.45 3.09 -14.45
CA LEU A 13 -8.45 2.11 -14.02
C LEU A 13 -8.98 1.34 -15.23
N THR A 14 -8.98 0.00 -15.14
CA THR A 14 -9.55 -0.85 -16.19
C THR A 14 -11.06 -1.04 -16.05
N GLY A 15 -11.62 -0.66 -14.89
CA GLY A 15 -13.02 -0.92 -14.56
C GLY A 15 -13.25 -2.29 -13.93
N ARG A 16 -12.26 -3.15 -13.92
CA ARG A 16 -12.33 -4.47 -13.26
C ARG A 16 -11.85 -4.34 -11.81
N LYS A 17 -12.35 -5.22 -10.98
CA LYS A 17 -11.97 -5.31 -9.56
C LYS A 17 -11.65 -6.76 -9.21
N MET A 18 -10.83 -6.94 -8.18
CA MET A 18 -10.54 -8.27 -7.64
C MET A 18 -10.68 -8.27 -6.13
N LYS A 19 -11.02 -9.41 -5.57
CA LYS A 19 -10.94 -9.58 -4.12
C LYS A 19 -9.48 -9.70 -3.70
N ARG A 20 -9.18 -9.23 -2.51
CA ARG A 20 -7.85 -9.41 -1.93
C ARG A 20 -7.46 -10.89 -1.97
N ASN A 21 -6.25 -11.16 -2.47
CA ASN A 21 -5.68 -12.52 -2.61
C ASN A 21 -6.31 -13.43 -3.66
N ASP A 22 -7.17 -12.90 -4.51
CA ASP A 22 -7.78 -13.71 -5.58
C ASP A 22 -6.86 -13.88 -6.81
N TRP A 23 -5.85 -13.07 -6.94
CA TRP A 23 -4.79 -13.16 -7.96
C TRP A 23 -5.28 -13.51 -9.37
N CYS A 24 -6.36 -12.88 -9.80
CA CYS A 24 -6.96 -13.09 -11.14
C CYS A 24 -6.43 -12.12 -12.20
N LEU A 25 -5.28 -11.50 -11.96
CA LEU A 25 -4.71 -10.53 -12.87
C LEU A 25 -4.21 -11.20 -14.13
N LYS A 26 -4.55 -10.59 -15.28
CA LYS A 26 -4.08 -11.00 -16.60
C LYS A 26 -2.84 -10.21 -16.96
N GLU A 27 -2.21 -10.58 -18.09
CA GLU A 27 -1.10 -9.81 -18.62
C GLU A 27 -1.52 -8.36 -18.86
N GLY A 28 -0.69 -7.42 -18.44
CA GLY A 28 -1.00 -5.99 -18.53
C GLY A 28 -1.96 -5.46 -17.48
N GLU A 29 -2.31 -6.27 -16.50
CA GLU A 29 -3.15 -5.87 -15.38
C GLU A 29 -2.36 -5.85 -14.08
N TYR A 30 -2.62 -4.84 -13.24
CA TYR A 30 -1.87 -4.60 -12.01
C TYR A 30 -2.79 -4.14 -10.90
N HIS A 31 -2.41 -4.41 -9.65
CA HIS A 31 -3.00 -3.72 -8.51
C HIS A 31 -1.98 -2.75 -7.94
N LEU A 32 -2.43 -1.75 -7.17
CA LEU A 32 -1.55 -0.78 -6.55
C LEU A 32 -1.29 -1.13 -5.10
N THR A 33 -0.04 -1.01 -4.70
CA THR A 33 0.36 -0.97 -3.31
C THR A 33 1.00 0.38 -3.01
N VAL A 34 0.92 0.81 -1.78
CA VAL A 34 1.54 2.05 -1.32
C VAL A 34 2.47 1.76 -0.17
N LEU A 35 3.53 2.55 -0.07
CA LEU A 35 4.43 2.55 1.07
C LEU A 35 4.49 3.97 1.63
N GLY A 36 4.30 4.10 2.93
CA GLY A 36 4.38 5.37 3.61
C GLY A 36 5.69 5.48 4.36
N VAL A 37 6.55 6.39 3.95
CA VAL A 37 7.81 6.68 4.66
C VAL A 37 7.58 7.89 5.56
N ILE A 38 7.68 7.68 6.86
CA ILE A 38 7.48 8.73 7.86
C ILE A 38 8.85 9.16 8.36
N ALA A 39 9.24 10.38 8.04
CA ALA A 39 10.53 10.93 8.40
C ALA A 39 10.40 12.00 9.47
N ARG A 40 11.38 12.07 10.36
CA ARG A 40 11.54 13.17 11.30
C ARG A 40 12.50 14.22 10.73
N PRO A 41 12.41 15.48 11.20
CA PRO A 41 13.35 16.52 10.76
C PRO A 41 14.82 16.20 10.99
N ASP A 42 15.14 15.32 11.95
CA ASP A 42 16.51 14.90 12.25
C ASP A 42 17.07 13.84 11.27
N GLY A 43 16.28 13.44 10.26
CA GLY A 43 16.69 12.45 9.27
C GLY A 43 16.42 11.01 9.65
N THR A 44 15.77 10.76 10.78
CA THR A 44 15.37 9.39 11.15
C THR A 44 14.01 9.03 10.56
N PHE A 45 13.76 7.73 10.42
CA PHE A 45 12.53 7.20 9.85
C PHE A 45 11.84 6.27 10.85
N LEU A 46 10.50 6.24 10.76
CA LEU A 46 9.72 5.28 11.52
C LEU A 46 9.66 3.96 10.75
N ILE A 47 10.10 2.90 11.38
CA ILE A 47 9.93 1.54 10.86
C ILE A 47 9.18 0.70 11.88
N THR A 48 8.46 -0.29 11.39
CA THR A 48 7.70 -1.20 12.23
C THR A 48 8.17 -2.62 11.98
N LYS A 49 8.03 -3.46 13.00
CA LYS A 49 8.40 -4.87 12.90
C LYS A 49 7.12 -5.70 12.71
N ARG A 50 7.11 -6.54 11.69
CA ARG A 50 5.98 -7.44 11.47
C ARG A 50 5.89 -8.43 12.61
N VAL A 51 4.66 -8.67 13.09
CA VAL A 51 4.45 -9.66 14.16
C VAL A 51 4.76 -11.06 13.65
N MET A 52 5.17 -11.93 14.56
CA MET A 52 5.61 -13.28 14.20
C MET A 52 4.50 -14.17 13.64
N THR A 53 3.23 -13.79 13.84
CA THR A 53 2.08 -14.52 13.33
C THR A 53 1.73 -14.22 11.87
N LYS A 54 2.41 -13.25 11.23
CA LYS A 54 2.17 -12.93 9.82
C LYS A 54 2.61 -14.09 8.93
N ALA A 55 1.84 -14.36 7.87
CA ALA A 55 2.13 -15.43 6.93
C ALA A 55 3.36 -15.13 6.07
N TRP A 56 3.61 -13.85 5.78
CA TRP A 56 4.75 -13.43 4.98
C TRP A 56 5.72 -12.59 5.80
N ALA A 57 7.02 -12.91 5.70
CA ALA A 57 8.11 -12.18 6.34
C ALA A 57 7.89 -11.86 7.83
N PRO A 58 7.52 -12.85 8.66
CA PRO A 58 7.32 -12.59 10.08
C PRO A 58 8.60 -12.08 10.73
N GLY A 59 8.47 -11.08 11.60
CA GLY A 59 9.59 -10.50 12.31
C GLY A 59 10.47 -9.55 11.51
N TRP A 60 10.18 -9.30 10.23
CA TRP A 60 10.93 -8.37 9.41
C TRP A 60 10.54 -6.93 9.72
N TRP A 61 11.51 -6.03 9.55
CA TRP A 61 11.28 -4.60 9.68
C TRP A 61 10.76 -4.04 8.38
N GLU A 62 9.83 -3.10 8.46
CA GLU A 62 9.21 -2.52 7.27
C GLU A 62 8.75 -1.08 7.51
N VAL A 63 8.53 -0.35 6.43
CA VAL A 63 7.75 0.89 6.47
C VAL A 63 6.27 0.54 6.31
N SER A 64 5.39 1.46 6.75
CA SER A 64 3.95 1.24 6.64
C SER A 64 3.49 1.20 5.19
N GLY A 65 2.61 0.27 4.86
CA GLY A 65 2.07 0.18 3.51
C GLY A 65 1.09 -0.95 3.34
N GLY A 66 0.52 -1.02 2.17
CA GLY A 66 -0.44 -2.06 1.83
C GLY A 66 -1.13 -1.82 0.51
N GLY A 67 -2.10 -2.66 0.19
CA GLY A 67 -2.87 -2.57 -1.04
C GLY A 67 -3.84 -1.41 -1.05
N VAL A 68 -3.94 -0.75 -2.19
CA VAL A 68 -4.93 0.30 -2.41
C VAL A 68 -6.29 -0.37 -2.63
N GLN A 69 -7.27 0.00 -1.82
CA GLN A 69 -8.62 -0.55 -1.93
C GLN A 69 -9.38 0.09 -3.09
N ALA A 70 -10.37 -0.62 -3.61
CA ALA A 70 -11.21 -0.13 -4.69
C ALA A 70 -11.87 1.21 -4.31
N GLY A 71 -11.80 2.19 -5.21
CA GLY A 71 -12.33 3.52 -4.99
C GLY A 71 -11.45 4.46 -4.18
N GLU A 72 -10.32 3.99 -3.69
CA GLU A 72 -9.39 4.75 -2.87
C GLU A 72 -8.27 5.32 -3.73
N SER A 73 -7.86 6.57 -3.48
CA SER A 73 -6.65 7.12 -4.10
C SER A 73 -5.40 6.59 -3.39
N SER A 74 -4.25 6.74 -4.00
CA SER A 74 -2.99 6.33 -3.37
C SER A 74 -2.71 7.13 -2.08
N GLU A 75 -3.04 8.41 -2.06
CA GLU A 75 -2.89 9.23 -0.86
C GLU A 75 -3.82 8.76 0.26
N GLU A 76 -5.08 8.49 -0.06
CA GLU A 76 -6.03 7.97 0.92
C GLU A 76 -5.57 6.61 1.46
N ALA A 77 -5.05 5.75 0.58
CA ALA A 77 -4.57 4.43 0.96
C ALA A 77 -3.38 4.51 1.92
N VAL A 78 -2.37 5.34 1.63
CA VAL A 78 -1.20 5.45 2.50
C VAL A 78 -1.56 6.05 3.86
N ARG A 79 -2.47 7.00 3.89
CA ARG A 79 -2.96 7.57 5.15
C ARG A 79 -3.67 6.52 6.00
N ARG A 80 -4.52 5.73 5.38
CA ARG A 80 -5.24 4.66 6.06
C ARG A 80 -4.28 3.61 6.60
N GLU A 81 -3.34 3.14 5.79
CA GLU A 81 -2.37 2.13 6.20
C GLU A 81 -1.48 2.61 7.35
N VAL A 82 -0.99 3.84 7.28
CA VAL A 82 -0.19 4.42 8.35
C VAL A 82 -0.98 4.48 9.64
N LYS A 83 -2.24 4.90 9.57
CA LYS A 83 -3.09 4.99 10.76
C LYS A 83 -3.39 3.62 11.37
N GLU A 84 -3.69 2.63 10.52
CA GLU A 84 -3.96 1.27 10.98
C GLU A 84 -2.75 0.64 11.64
N GLU A 85 -1.56 0.86 11.11
CA GLU A 85 -0.34 0.20 11.58
C GLU A 85 0.36 0.94 12.72
N THR A 86 0.29 2.27 12.74
CA THR A 86 1.04 3.08 13.72
C THR A 86 0.15 3.93 14.63
N GLY A 87 -1.11 4.11 14.30
CA GLY A 87 -2.02 5.01 15.00
C GLY A 87 -1.81 6.49 14.67
N LEU A 88 -0.86 6.83 13.81
CA LEU A 88 -0.58 8.21 13.45
C LEU A 88 -1.54 8.71 12.36
N ASP A 89 -2.00 9.95 12.54
CA ASP A 89 -2.85 10.63 11.58
C ASP A 89 -1.99 11.57 10.75
N VAL A 90 -1.64 11.14 9.54
CA VAL A 90 -0.80 11.89 8.62
C VAL A 90 -1.69 12.72 7.70
N ARG A 91 -1.57 14.03 7.77
CA ARG A 91 -2.42 14.96 6.99
C ARG A 91 -1.81 15.35 5.66
N ASN A 92 -0.49 15.37 5.55
CA ASN A 92 0.21 15.78 4.35
C ASN A 92 1.14 14.66 3.91
N ALA A 93 0.79 14.00 2.80
CA ALA A 93 1.65 13.03 2.17
C ALA A 93 2.09 13.59 0.82
N GLU A 94 3.40 13.74 0.62
CA GLU A 94 3.93 14.05 -0.69
C GLU A 94 4.06 12.75 -1.48
N GLY A 95 3.44 12.71 -2.65
CA GLY A 95 3.51 11.55 -3.50
C GLY A 95 4.84 11.46 -4.22
N GLY A 96 5.64 10.46 -3.84
CA GLY A 96 6.77 10.03 -4.63
C GLY A 96 6.38 8.81 -5.42
N LEU A 97 6.84 8.73 -6.65
CA LEU A 97 6.59 7.55 -7.45
C LEU A 97 7.51 6.43 -7.06
N SER A 98 6.95 5.46 -6.36
CA SER A 98 7.55 4.15 -6.32
C SER A 98 6.57 3.19 -6.95
N LEU A 99 6.88 2.74 -8.14
CA LEU A 99 6.12 1.69 -8.79
C LEU A 99 6.76 0.38 -8.41
N ILE A 100 6.10 -0.35 -7.54
CA ILE A 100 6.48 -1.72 -7.30
C ILE A 100 5.60 -2.58 -8.17
N HIS A 101 6.22 -3.18 -9.15
CA HIS A 101 5.56 -4.16 -9.99
C HIS A 101 5.81 -5.54 -9.41
N ILE A 102 4.76 -6.20 -9.13
CA ILE A 102 4.82 -7.61 -8.83
C ILE A 102 3.97 -8.33 -9.85
#